data_d7a7d1b33531c900c64a8d3e5c7da177
#
_entry.id   d7a7d1b33531c900c64a8d3e5c7da177
#
_cell.length_a   1.000
_cell.length_b   1.000
_cell.length_c   1.000
_cell.angle_alpha   90.00
_cell.angle_beta   90.00
_cell.angle_gamma   90.00
#
_symmetry.space_group_name_H-M   'P 1'
#
loop_
_entity.id
_entity.type
_entity.pdbx_description
1 polymer ?
#
loop_
_entity_poly.entity_id
_entity_poly.type
_entity_poly.pdbx_seq_one_letter_code
_entity_poly.pdbx_strand_id
1 'polypeptide(L)'
;VDFIAIDEIQMCADRERGHIFTERLLESRGTKLTMFLGSQVMAKIIEELAENVEYEKRERYSKLSNSGIKKISRLERKVAIIAFSIEEVYAIAELVRRQKGGAAVIMGSLSPKTRNSQVGLYQSGDVDYLIATDAIGMGLNMDIDHVAFASDTKFDGSIPRYLNPPEIAQIA
;
A
#
# COMPACT_ATOMS: atom_id res chain seq x y z
N VAL A 1 7.71 -1.44 -28.68
CA VAL A 1 7.75 -0.05 -28.15
C VAL A 1 9.16 0.31 -27.73
N ASP A 2 9.53 1.58 -27.85
CA ASP A 2 10.89 2.05 -27.57
C ASP A 2 11.21 2.11 -26.07
N PHE A 3 10.23 2.42 -25.26
CA PHE A 3 10.36 2.57 -23.82
C PHE A 3 9.31 1.75 -23.09
N ILE A 4 9.73 1.03 -22.06
CA ILE A 4 8.83 0.33 -21.11
C ILE A 4 9.26 0.68 -19.69
N ALA A 5 8.30 1.04 -18.84
CA ALA A 5 8.47 1.13 -17.41
C ALA A 5 7.60 0.03 -16.74
N ILE A 6 8.21 -0.75 -15.86
CA ILE A 6 7.55 -1.78 -15.05
C ILE A 6 7.66 -1.37 -13.61
N ASP A 7 6.52 -1.00 -13.03
CA ASP A 7 6.44 -0.52 -11.65
C ASP A 7 6.11 -1.66 -10.68
N GLU A 8 6.44 -1.44 -9.39
CA GLU A 8 6.17 -2.38 -8.30
C GLU A 8 6.73 -3.80 -8.53
N ILE A 9 7.95 -3.90 -9.08
CA ILE A 9 8.55 -5.20 -9.44
C ILE A 9 8.70 -6.15 -8.24
N GLN A 10 8.76 -5.66 -6.99
CA GLN A 10 8.77 -6.51 -5.79
C GLN A 10 7.46 -7.30 -5.62
N MET A 11 6.38 -6.91 -6.30
CA MET A 11 5.12 -7.65 -6.32
C MET A 11 5.24 -9.02 -7.01
N CYS A 12 6.35 -9.34 -7.64
CA CYS A 12 6.65 -10.71 -8.09
C CYS A 12 6.58 -11.74 -6.94
N ALA A 13 6.83 -11.31 -5.69
CA ALA A 13 6.72 -12.15 -4.50
C ALA A 13 5.29 -12.29 -3.96
N ASP A 14 4.30 -11.58 -4.52
CA ASP A 14 2.90 -11.68 -4.10
C ASP A 14 2.33 -13.05 -4.47
N ARG A 15 1.68 -13.72 -3.49
CA ARG A 15 1.18 -15.10 -3.67
C ARG A 15 0.07 -15.23 -4.71
N GLU A 16 -0.77 -14.20 -4.83
CA GLU A 16 -1.94 -14.24 -5.72
C GLU A 16 -1.62 -13.64 -7.09
N ARG A 17 -0.95 -12.49 -7.12
CA ARG A 17 -0.72 -11.69 -8.33
C ARG A 17 0.70 -11.74 -8.83
N GLY A 18 1.62 -12.34 -8.08
CA GLY A 18 3.05 -12.35 -8.41
C GLY A 18 3.36 -12.89 -9.80
N HIS A 19 2.58 -13.84 -10.28
CA HIS A 19 2.73 -14.40 -11.64
C HIS A 19 2.62 -13.33 -12.74
N ILE A 20 1.71 -12.34 -12.60
CA ILE A 20 1.52 -11.24 -13.56
C ILE A 20 2.77 -10.33 -13.58
N PHE A 21 3.29 -9.99 -12.41
CA PHE A 21 4.49 -9.16 -12.28
C PHE A 21 5.73 -9.90 -12.76
N THR A 22 5.85 -11.19 -12.47
CA THR A 22 6.95 -12.05 -12.91
C THR A 22 6.98 -12.17 -14.44
N GLU A 23 5.85 -12.38 -15.09
CA GLU A 23 5.76 -12.39 -16.55
C GLU A 23 6.26 -11.06 -17.15
N ARG A 24 5.81 -9.93 -16.59
CA ARG A 24 6.26 -8.61 -17.05
C ARG A 24 7.75 -8.39 -16.83
N LEU A 25 8.25 -8.79 -15.66
CA LEU A 25 9.66 -8.70 -15.33
C LEU A 25 10.56 -9.51 -16.28
N LEU A 26 10.13 -10.70 -16.67
CA LEU A 26 10.90 -11.60 -17.51
C LEU A 26 10.78 -11.27 -19.00
N GLU A 27 9.59 -10.93 -19.47
CA GLU A 27 9.29 -10.88 -20.91
C GLU A 27 9.21 -9.46 -21.50
N SER A 28 8.90 -8.45 -20.68
CA SER A 28 8.71 -7.10 -21.20
C SER A 28 10.03 -6.35 -21.36
N ARG A 29 10.36 -5.96 -22.59
CA ARG A 29 11.55 -5.15 -22.91
C ARG A 29 11.21 -4.05 -23.90
N GLY A 30 11.70 -2.84 -23.64
CA GLY A 30 11.73 -1.75 -24.62
C GLY A 30 12.91 -1.93 -25.59
N THR A 31 12.74 -1.49 -26.81
CA THR A 31 13.83 -1.57 -27.81
C THR A 31 14.99 -0.62 -27.53
N LYS A 32 14.74 0.46 -26.78
CA LYS A 32 15.76 1.45 -26.38
C LYS A 32 16.01 1.48 -24.89
N LEU A 33 14.94 1.40 -24.07
CA LEU A 33 15.05 1.50 -22.63
C LEU A 33 13.97 0.67 -21.95
N THR A 34 14.38 -0.11 -20.96
CA THR A 34 13.49 -0.75 -19.99
C THR A 34 13.82 -0.20 -18.61
N MET A 35 12.82 0.34 -17.91
CA MET A 35 12.95 0.84 -16.57
C MET A 35 12.20 -0.06 -15.59
N PHE A 36 12.90 -0.54 -14.57
CA PHE A 36 12.31 -1.29 -13.48
C PHE A 36 12.22 -0.40 -12.24
N LEU A 37 11.01 -0.23 -11.73
CA LEU A 37 10.72 0.60 -10.56
C LEU A 37 10.29 -0.32 -9.41
N GLY A 38 10.86 -0.10 -8.22
CA GLY A 38 10.50 -0.91 -7.07
C GLY A 38 11.50 -0.88 -5.94
N SER A 39 11.35 -1.82 -5.01
CA SER A 39 12.18 -1.93 -3.83
C SER A 39 13.62 -2.38 -4.17
N GLN A 40 14.59 -1.82 -3.44
CA GLN A 40 16.01 -2.17 -3.58
C GLN A 40 16.31 -3.68 -3.38
N VAL A 41 15.42 -4.42 -2.72
CA VAL A 41 15.58 -5.88 -2.58
C VAL A 41 15.60 -6.62 -3.92
N MET A 42 15.02 -6.01 -4.95
CA MET A 42 15.00 -6.57 -6.32
C MET A 42 16.30 -6.35 -7.10
N ALA A 43 17.23 -5.52 -6.62
CA ALA A 43 18.43 -5.13 -7.37
C ALA A 43 19.22 -6.35 -7.85
N LYS A 44 19.54 -7.29 -6.96
CA LYS A 44 20.29 -8.51 -7.32
C LYS A 44 19.58 -9.37 -8.37
N ILE A 45 18.26 -9.48 -8.26
CA ILE A 45 17.46 -10.25 -9.24
C ILE A 45 17.51 -9.57 -10.60
N ILE A 46 17.44 -8.25 -10.64
CA ILE A 46 17.54 -7.50 -11.90
C ILE A 46 18.92 -7.65 -12.54
N GLU A 47 20.02 -7.62 -11.74
CA GLU A 47 21.38 -7.85 -12.24
C GLU A 47 21.56 -9.24 -12.87
N GLU A 48 20.86 -10.25 -12.34
CA GLU A 48 20.90 -11.61 -12.89
C GLU A 48 20.05 -11.77 -14.17
N LEU A 49 19.03 -10.92 -14.35
CA LEU A 49 18.06 -11.02 -15.45
C LEU A 49 18.35 -10.09 -16.61
N ALA A 50 19.15 -9.06 -16.43
CA ALA A 50 19.41 -8.04 -17.44
C ALA A 50 20.88 -7.64 -17.48
N GLU A 51 21.39 -7.43 -18.70
CA GLU A 51 22.74 -6.90 -18.95
C GLU A 51 22.73 -5.37 -18.90
N ASN A 52 23.87 -4.77 -18.55
CA ASN A 52 24.10 -3.32 -18.57
C ASN A 52 23.07 -2.53 -17.74
N VAL A 53 22.83 -2.98 -16.49
CA VAL A 53 21.87 -2.34 -15.58
C VAL A 53 22.52 -1.13 -14.93
N GLU A 54 21.87 0.02 -15.02
CA GLU A 54 22.19 1.22 -14.27
C GLU A 54 21.21 1.39 -13.10
N TYR A 55 21.71 1.77 -11.92
CA TYR A 55 20.90 1.95 -10.72
C TYR A 55 20.78 3.42 -10.34
N GLU A 56 19.55 3.88 -10.16
CA GLU A 56 19.26 5.15 -9.52
C GLU A 56 18.49 4.92 -8.22
N LYS A 57 19.13 5.19 -7.09
CA LYS A 57 18.49 5.09 -5.78
C LYS A 57 17.84 6.42 -5.42
N ARG A 58 16.55 6.37 -5.12
CA ARG A 58 15.79 7.46 -4.52
C ARG A 58 15.45 7.14 -3.08
N GLU A 59 15.83 8.01 -2.15
CA GLU A 59 15.42 7.88 -0.76
C GLU A 59 13.97 8.35 -0.59
N ARG A 60 13.28 7.80 0.42
CA ARG A 60 11.93 8.26 0.77
C ARG A 60 12.00 9.72 1.21
N TYR A 61 11.02 10.52 0.77
CA TYR A 61 10.88 11.90 1.22
C TYR A 61 10.61 12.01 2.71
N SER A 62 9.90 11.04 3.29
CA SER A 62 9.56 11.00 4.71
C SER A 62 10.16 9.78 5.38
N LYS A 63 10.85 9.98 6.50
CA LYS A 63 11.40 8.89 7.31
C LYS A 63 10.26 8.20 8.08
N LEU A 64 10.16 6.90 7.93
CA LEU A 64 9.24 6.10 8.76
C LEU A 64 9.82 5.93 10.18
N SER A 65 8.97 6.14 11.17
CA SER A 65 9.28 5.87 12.57
C SER A 65 8.14 5.12 13.24
N ASN A 66 8.49 4.18 14.12
CA ASN A 66 7.49 3.48 14.91
C ASN A 66 7.09 4.34 16.13
N SER A 67 5.80 4.69 16.23
CA SER A 67 5.23 5.46 17.36
C SER A 67 4.55 4.59 18.42
N GLY A 68 4.73 3.26 18.35
CA GLY A 68 4.20 2.30 19.31
C GLY A 68 2.69 2.08 19.19
N ILE A 69 2.08 1.54 20.26
CA ILE A 69 0.66 1.17 20.28
C ILE A 69 -0.16 2.31 20.88
N LYS A 70 -1.21 2.71 20.18
CA LYS A 70 -2.15 3.77 20.65
C LYS A 70 -3.60 3.27 20.55
N LYS A 71 -4.44 3.68 21.49
CA LYS A 71 -5.90 3.50 21.39
C LYS A 71 -6.45 4.42 20.31
N ILE A 72 -7.50 4.01 19.59
CA ILE A 72 -8.18 4.81 18.55
C ILE A 72 -8.56 6.21 19.08
N SER A 73 -9.04 6.29 20.32
CA SER A 73 -9.38 7.57 20.95
C SER A 73 -8.22 8.56 21.09
N ARG A 74 -6.97 8.07 21.05
CA ARG A 74 -5.73 8.85 21.18
C ARG A 74 -4.98 9.04 19.85
N LEU A 75 -5.54 8.56 18.76
CA LEU A 75 -4.96 8.80 17.44
C LEU A 75 -5.05 10.29 17.08
N GLU A 76 -4.02 10.77 16.48
CA GLU A 76 -3.89 12.13 15.94
C GLU A 76 -4.76 12.32 14.70
N ARG A 77 -4.69 13.48 14.06
CA ARG A 77 -5.36 13.73 12.78
C ARG A 77 -4.54 13.14 11.64
N LYS A 78 -5.09 13.06 10.43
CA LYS A 78 -4.46 12.55 9.21
C LYS A 78 -3.91 11.12 9.37
N VAL A 79 -4.73 10.25 9.96
CA VAL A 79 -4.39 8.84 10.19
C VAL A 79 -5.13 7.93 9.21
N ALA A 80 -4.38 7.03 8.56
CA ALA A 80 -4.94 5.85 7.92
C ALA A 80 -4.91 4.67 8.90
N ILE A 81 -6.08 4.08 9.17
CA ILE A 81 -6.21 2.86 9.98
C ILE A 81 -6.42 1.69 9.04
N ILE A 82 -5.50 0.73 9.09
CA ILE A 82 -5.48 -0.42 8.20
C ILE A 82 -6.08 -1.62 8.92
N ALA A 83 -7.10 -2.20 8.32
CA ALA A 83 -7.77 -3.43 8.76
C ALA A 83 -7.74 -4.49 7.66
N PHE A 84 -7.84 -5.76 8.03
CA PHE A 84 -7.64 -6.87 7.10
C PHE A 84 -8.91 -7.68 6.82
N SER A 85 -10.07 -7.21 7.30
CA SER A 85 -11.38 -7.73 6.90
C SER A 85 -12.38 -6.60 6.68
N ILE A 86 -13.41 -6.87 5.90
CA ILE A 86 -14.49 -5.90 5.62
C ILE A 86 -15.26 -5.58 6.90
N GLU A 87 -15.50 -6.57 7.74
CA GLU A 87 -16.19 -6.44 9.02
C GLU A 87 -15.41 -5.52 9.96
N GLU A 88 -14.09 -5.71 10.03
CA GLU A 88 -13.21 -4.88 10.86
C GLU A 88 -13.16 -3.44 10.35
N VAL A 89 -13.09 -3.22 9.03
CA VAL A 89 -13.15 -1.89 8.42
C VAL A 89 -14.41 -1.15 8.86
N TYR A 90 -15.59 -1.78 8.76
CA TYR A 90 -16.85 -1.15 9.16
C TYR A 90 -16.95 -0.94 10.67
N ALA A 91 -16.49 -1.90 11.48
CA ALA A 91 -16.49 -1.77 12.94
C ALA A 91 -15.62 -0.58 13.38
N ILE A 92 -14.42 -0.43 12.81
CA ILE A 92 -13.52 0.68 13.09
C ILE A 92 -14.10 2.00 12.58
N ALA A 93 -14.68 2.03 11.37
CA ALA A 93 -15.30 3.22 10.83
C ALA A 93 -16.43 3.73 11.72
N GLU A 94 -17.28 2.83 12.24
CA GLU A 94 -18.35 3.19 13.18
C GLU A 94 -17.77 3.69 14.51
N LEU A 95 -16.73 3.07 15.02
CA LEU A 95 -16.06 3.51 16.25
C LEU A 95 -15.45 4.91 16.09
N VAL A 96 -14.76 5.16 14.97
CA VAL A 96 -14.19 6.47 14.63
C VAL A 96 -15.31 7.51 14.46
N ARG A 97 -16.41 7.16 13.78
CA ARG A 97 -17.57 8.04 13.63
C ARG A 97 -18.10 8.52 14.96
N ARG A 98 -18.22 7.62 15.95
CA ARG A 98 -18.72 7.94 17.29
C ARG A 98 -17.75 8.80 18.11
N GLN A 99 -16.44 8.57 17.96
CA GLN A 99 -15.43 9.19 18.83
C GLN A 99 -14.75 10.41 18.22
N LYS A 100 -14.71 10.51 16.90
CA LYS A 100 -13.88 11.45 16.13
C LYS A 100 -14.65 12.22 15.05
N GLY A 101 -15.93 11.98 14.87
CA GLY A 101 -16.79 12.69 13.93
C GLY A 101 -16.97 12.05 12.57
N GLY A 102 -16.05 11.22 12.11
CA GLY A 102 -16.18 10.51 10.83
C GLY A 102 -14.89 10.02 10.25
N ALA A 103 -15.02 9.16 9.24
CA ALA A 103 -13.89 8.63 8.49
C ALA A 103 -14.29 8.37 7.03
N ALA A 104 -13.35 8.52 6.12
CA ALA A 104 -13.44 7.95 4.78
C ALA A 104 -13.12 6.44 4.82
N VAL A 105 -13.70 5.67 3.91
CA VAL A 105 -13.49 4.22 3.85
C VAL A 105 -13.01 3.83 2.45
N ILE A 106 -11.89 3.10 2.38
CA ILE A 106 -11.32 2.62 1.12
C ILE A 106 -11.08 1.12 1.21
N MET A 107 -11.67 0.38 0.28
CA MET A 107 -11.51 -1.07 0.15
C MET A 107 -11.36 -1.47 -1.31
N GLY A 108 -10.71 -2.59 -1.57
CA GLY A 108 -10.53 -3.13 -2.92
C GLY A 108 -11.85 -3.42 -3.65
N SER A 109 -12.91 -3.78 -2.92
CA SER A 109 -14.25 -4.06 -3.44
C SER A 109 -15.05 -2.83 -3.87
N LEU A 110 -14.61 -1.61 -3.54
CA LEU A 110 -15.31 -0.39 -3.92
C LEU A 110 -15.13 -0.10 -5.42
N SER A 111 -16.21 0.40 -6.05
CA SER A 111 -16.12 0.92 -7.41
C SER A 111 -15.11 2.08 -7.48
N PRO A 112 -14.45 2.30 -8.64
CA PRO A 112 -13.52 3.42 -8.80
C PRO A 112 -14.16 4.79 -8.45
N LYS A 113 -15.41 4.99 -8.83
CA LYS A 113 -16.15 6.22 -8.53
C LYS A 113 -16.32 6.42 -7.01
N THR A 114 -16.74 5.38 -6.30
CA THR A 114 -16.92 5.43 -4.84
C THR A 114 -15.58 5.64 -4.15
N ARG A 115 -14.54 4.95 -4.59
CA ARG A 115 -13.17 5.12 -4.05
C ARG A 115 -12.69 6.57 -4.20
N ASN A 116 -12.84 7.16 -5.40
CA ASN A 116 -12.46 8.56 -5.64
C ASN A 116 -13.26 9.53 -4.77
N SER A 117 -14.55 9.27 -4.53
CA SER A 117 -15.36 10.11 -3.62
C SER A 117 -14.85 10.02 -2.17
N GLN A 118 -14.45 8.84 -1.71
CA GLN A 118 -13.89 8.67 -0.36
C GLN A 118 -12.51 9.32 -0.24
N VAL A 119 -11.68 9.22 -1.26
CA VAL A 119 -10.39 9.95 -1.33
C VAL A 119 -10.65 11.46 -1.27
N GLY A 120 -11.60 11.97 -2.05
CA GLY A 120 -11.98 13.39 -2.04
C GLY A 120 -12.43 13.86 -0.66
N LEU A 121 -13.26 13.08 0.02
CA LEU A 121 -13.74 13.38 1.38
C LEU A 121 -12.60 13.50 2.40
N TYR A 122 -11.58 12.66 2.29
CA TYR A 122 -10.40 12.74 3.15
C TYR A 122 -9.49 13.91 2.76
N GLN A 123 -9.23 14.10 1.47
CA GLN A 123 -8.34 15.16 0.98
C GLN A 123 -8.89 16.58 1.17
N SER A 124 -10.24 16.74 1.14
CA SER A 124 -10.88 18.03 1.46
C SER A 124 -10.74 18.44 2.92
N GLY A 125 -10.38 17.48 3.80
CA GLY A 125 -10.31 17.72 5.24
C GLY A 125 -11.67 17.65 5.95
N ASP A 126 -12.72 17.18 5.27
CA ASP A 126 -14.03 16.96 5.89
C ASP A 126 -13.97 15.84 6.94
N VAL A 127 -13.02 14.92 6.78
CA VAL A 127 -12.69 13.89 7.78
C VAL A 127 -11.19 13.78 7.94
N ASP A 128 -10.73 13.54 9.18
CA ASP A 128 -9.30 13.39 9.53
C ASP A 128 -8.82 11.94 9.51
N TYR A 129 -9.74 10.99 9.35
CA TYR A 129 -9.46 9.55 9.45
C TYR A 129 -9.84 8.85 8.17
N LEU A 130 -8.98 7.93 7.79
CA LEU A 130 -9.19 7.02 6.68
C LEU A 130 -9.14 5.59 7.22
N ILE A 131 -10.15 4.78 6.92
CA ILE A 131 -10.14 3.36 7.24
C ILE A 131 -9.97 2.60 5.92
N ALA A 132 -8.98 1.74 5.84
CA ALA A 132 -8.69 1.06 4.59
C ALA A 132 -8.26 -0.40 4.80
N THR A 133 -8.38 -1.19 3.76
CA THR A 133 -7.63 -2.45 3.66
C THR A 133 -6.22 -2.19 3.12
N ASP A 134 -5.39 -3.23 3.05
CA ASP A 134 -4.06 -3.20 2.42
C ASP A 134 -4.06 -2.68 0.97
N ALA A 135 -5.21 -2.63 0.32
CA ALA A 135 -5.39 -1.99 -0.99
C ALA A 135 -4.99 -0.51 -1.05
N ILE A 136 -4.83 0.16 0.11
CA ILE A 136 -4.36 1.55 0.17
C ILE A 136 -2.92 1.71 -0.35
N GLY A 137 -2.07 0.72 -0.11
CA GLY A 137 -0.66 0.72 -0.57
C GLY A 137 -0.49 0.63 -2.09
N MET A 138 -1.58 0.59 -2.85
CA MET A 138 -1.55 0.41 -4.30
C MET A 138 -2.13 1.62 -5.02
N GLY A 139 -1.25 2.53 -5.45
CA GLY A 139 -1.58 3.60 -6.40
C GLY A 139 -2.48 4.73 -5.88
N LEU A 140 -2.59 4.90 -4.57
CA LEU A 140 -3.28 6.04 -3.97
C LEU A 140 -2.24 7.01 -3.38
N ASN A 141 -2.18 8.21 -3.94
CA ASN A 141 -1.38 9.28 -3.38
C ASN A 141 -2.24 10.13 -2.45
N MET A 142 -2.03 10.00 -1.14
CA MET A 142 -2.80 10.69 -0.11
C MET A 142 -1.88 11.32 0.92
N ASP A 143 -2.30 12.47 1.45
CA ASP A 143 -1.59 13.18 2.49
C ASP A 143 -1.89 12.55 3.87
N ILE A 144 -1.12 11.53 4.23
CA ILE A 144 -1.24 10.73 5.45
C ILE A 144 -0.01 10.96 6.32
N ASP A 145 -0.21 11.42 7.55
CA ASP A 145 0.89 11.62 8.51
C ASP A 145 1.19 10.35 9.31
N HIS A 146 0.17 9.52 9.55
CA HIS A 146 0.29 8.32 10.37
C HIS A 146 -0.45 7.14 9.75
N VAL A 147 0.19 5.98 9.76
CA VAL A 147 -0.44 4.70 9.43
C VAL A 147 -0.56 3.87 10.71
N ALA A 148 -1.77 3.49 11.07
CA ALA A 148 -2.06 2.64 12.21
C ALA A 148 -2.61 1.29 11.73
N PHE A 149 -1.96 0.21 12.10
CA PHE A 149 -2.45 -1.14 11.83
C PHE A 149 -3.39 -1.56 12.95
N ALA A 150 -4.61 -1.97 12.62
CA ALA A 150 -5.60 -2.46 13.58
C ALA A 150 -5.17 -3.81 14.19
N SER A 151 -4.46 -4.62 13.39
CA SER A 151 -3.86 -5.88 13.79
C SER A 151 -2.49 -6.04 13.12
N ASP A 152 -1.60 -6.79 13.73
CA ASP A 152 -0.35 -7.27 13.14
C ASP A 152 -0.51 -8.61 12.41
N THR A 153 -1.73 -9.16 12.39
CA THR A 153 -2.10 -10.40 11.73
C THR A 153 -3.15 -10.19 10.65
N LYS A 154 -3.06 -10.97 9.59
CA LYS A 154 -4.07 -11.06 8.54
C LYS A 154 -4.38 -12.51 8.17
N PHE A 155 -5.56 -12.75 7.61
CA PHE A 155 -5.92 -14.02 7.00
C PHE A 155 -5.40 -14.06 5.57
N ASP A 156 -4.63 -15.09 5.22
CA ASP A 156 -3.99 -15.22 3.89
C ASP A 156 -4.79 -16.07 2.89
N GLY A 157 -6.05 -16.33 3.21
CA GLY A 157 -6.92 -17.23 2.45
C GLY A 157 -6.96 -18.66 3.01
N SER A 158 -6.02 -19.03 3.88
CA SER A 158 -5.92 -20.36 4.47
C SER A 158 -5.77 -20.30 5.99
N ILE A 159 -4.86 -19.49 6.49
CA ILE A 159 -4.56 -19.36 7.92
C ILE A 159 -4.36 -17.90 8.33
N PRO A 160 -4.65 -17.55 9.60
CA PRO A 160 -4.17 -16.30 10.17
C PRO A 160 -2.63 -16.33 10.28
N ARG A 161 -1.97 -15.26 9.85
CA ARG A 161 -0.52 -15.12 9.97
C ARG A 161 -0.12 -13.68 10.28
N TYR A 162 1.07 -13.51 10.82
CA TYR A 162 1.65 -12.18 11.00
C TYR A 162 1.94 -11.51 9.65
N LEU A 163 1.86 -10.18 9.66
CA LEU A 163 2.33 -9.35 8.53
C LEU A 163 3.83 -9.51 8.35
N ASN A 164 4.26 -9.63 7.11
CA ASN A 164 5.67 -9.63 6.78
C ASN A 164 6.21 -8.19 6.69
N PRO A 165 7.50 -7.94 7.00
CA PRO A 165 8.09 -6.62 6.88
C PRO A 165 7.87 -5.95 5.50
N PRO A 166 7.97 -6.63 4.35
CA PRO A 166 7.63 -6.07 3.05
C PRO A 166 6.17 -5.60 2.94
N GLU A 167 5.21 -6.33 3.50
CA GLU A 167 3.79 -5.94 3.51
C GLU A 167 3.56 -4.66 4.31
N ILE A 168 4.19 -4.58 5.49
CA ILE A 168 4.12 -3.36 6.32
C ILE A 168 4.73 -2.17 5.57
N ALA A 169 5.89 -2.36 4.94
CA ALA A 169 6.58 -1.32 4.19
C ALA A 169 5.83 -0.87 2.93
N GLN A 170 5.04 -1.76 2.31
CA GLN A 170 4.21 -1.45 1.15
C GLN A 170 2.98 -0.62 1.52
N ILE A 171 2.45 -0.82 2.72
CA ILE A 171 1.26 -0.12 3.22
C ILE A 171 1.65 1.24 3.83
N ALA A 172 2.76 1.31 4.57
CA ALA A 172 3.24 2.48 5.28
C ALA A 172 4.16 3.34 4.42
#